data_3b24cad2f628cd65398ce6e8814c7d65
#
_entry.id   3b24cad2f628cd65398ce6e8814c7d65
#
_cell.length_a   1.000
_cell.length_b   1.000
_cell.length_c   1.000
_cell.angle_alpha   90.00
_cell.angle_beta   90.00
_cell.angle_gamma   90.00
#
_symmetry.space_group_name_H-M   'P 1'
#
loop_
_entity.id
_entity.type
_entity.pdbx_description
1 polymer ?
#
loop_
_entity_poly.entity_id
_entity_poly.type
_entity_poly.pdbx_seq_one_letter_code
_entity_poly.pdbx_strand_id
1 'polypeptide(L)'
;MKDLKQFIKTTIREFLNERKLERFDYLLELLKSYNLPYGEYAVFGSAPLAIKGMINDVNDFDVIIKPRSWNFESDNEYRTKDIEFFDNWPGFDVDDLIDNHTFEFSGVLFVYPEKVIEYKRKMNRPKDQDFI
;
A
#
# COMPACT_ATOMS: atom_id res chain seq x y z
N MET A 1 11.61 -28.34 -25.04
CA MET A 1 12.65 -27.82 -24.14
C MET A 1 12.94 -26.37 -24.51
N LYS A 2 13.00 -25.48 -23.51
CA LYS A 2 13.32 -24.06 -23.73
C LYS A 2 14.80 -23.95 -24.09
N ASP A 3 15.14 -23.03 -24.99
CA ASP A 3 16.53 -22.76 -25.28
C ASP A 3 17.18 -21.96 -24.13
N LEU A 4 18.50 -21.80 -24.20
CA LEU A 4 19.28 -21.15 -23.16
C LEU A 4 18.85 -19.71 -22.93
N LYS A 5 18.51 -18.97 -24.00
CA LYS A 5 18.04 -17.57 -23.88
C LYS A 5 16.74 -17.47 -23.11
N GLN A 6 15.78 -18.36 -23.39
CA GLN A 6 14.50 -18.38 -22.67
C GLN A 6 14.69 -18.71 -21.21
N PHE A 7 15.56 -19.68 -20.92
CA PHE A 7 15.89 -20.05 -19.55
C PHE A 7 16.47 -18.86 -18.76
N ILE A 8 17.43 -18.15 -19.34
CA ILE A 8 18.08 -16.99 -18.70
C ILE A 8 17.07 -15.88 -18.46
N LYS A 9 16.22 -15.54 -19.44
CA LYS A 9 15.17 -14.51 -19.27
C LYS A 9 14.21 -14.86 -18.16
N THR A 10 13.76 -16.11 -18.10
CA THR A 10 12.82 -16.56 -17.06
C THR A 10 13.46 -16.46 -15.68
N THR A 11 14.73 -16.88 -15.55
CA THR A 11 15.46 -16.84 -14.28
C THR A 11 15.64 -15.41 -13.78
N ILE A 12 16.01 -14.46 -14.66
CA ILE A 12 16.16 -13.06 -14.30
C ILE A 12 14.82 -12.47 -13.84
N ARG A 13 13.74 -12.77 -14.57
CA ARG A 13 12.40 -12.29 -14.23
C ARG A 13 11.95 -12.79 -12.86
N GLU A 14 12.15 -14.07 -12.58
CA GLU A 14 11.81 -14.67 -11.29
C GLU A 14 12.61 -14.02 -10.16
N PHE A 15 13.90 -13.78 -10.37
CA PHE A 15 14.77 -13.13 -9.38
C PHE A 15 14.28 -11.71 -9.05
N LEU A 16 13.91 -10.93 -10.07
CA LEU A 16 13.38 -9.56 -9.87
C LEU A 16 12.04 -9.58 -9.13
N ASN A 17 11.16 -10.54 -9.47
CA ASN A 17 9.88 -10.68 -8.79
C ASN A 17 10.07 -11.08 -7.32
N GLU A 18 11.01 -11.94 -7.03
CA GLU A 18 11.34 -12.32 -5.65
C GLU A 18 11.79 -11.11 -4.83
N ARG A 19 12.63 -10.24 -5.40
CA ARG A 19 13.08 -9.03 -4.72
C ARG A 19 11.92 -8.08 -4.41
N LYS A 20 10.98 -7.93 -5.32
CA LYS A 20 9.78 -7.11 -5.10
C LYS A 20 8.92 -7.68 -3.99
N LEU A 21 8.73 -9.00 -3.98
CA LEU A 21 8.00 -9.69 -2.94
C LEU A 21 8.70 -9.55 -1.58
N GLU A 22 10.03 -9.65 -1.53
CA GLU A 22 10.79 -9.46 -0.30
C GLU A 22 10.59 -8.05 0.26
N ARG A 23 10.59 -7.03 -0.58
CA ARG A 23 10.34 -5.64 -0.15
C ARG A 23 8.92 -5.49 0.40
N PHE A 24 7.93 -6.05 -0.28
CA PHE A 24 6.54 -6.01 0.16
C PHE A 24 6.38 -6.74 1.51
N ASP A 25 6.97 -7.92 1.63
CA ASP A 25 6.92 -8.70 2.87
C ASP A 25 7.61 -7.96 4.03
N TYR A 26 8.73 -7.30 3.75
CA TYR A 26 9.41 -6.47 4.74
C TYR A 26 8.50 -5.35 5.25
N LEU A 27 7.80 -4.66 4.33
CA LEU A 27 6.88 -3.58 4.70
C LEU A 27 5.71 -4.11 5.53
N LEU A 28 5.17 -5.29 5.18
CA LEU A 28 4.11 -5.93 5.97
C LEU A 28 4.57 -6.24 7.38
N GLU A 29 5.74 -6.86 7.53
CA GLU A 29 6.27 -7.20 8.84
C GLU A 29 6.58 -5.95 9.67
N LEU A 30 7.12 -4.91 9.03
CA LEU A 30 7.38 -3.64 9.68
C LEU A 30 6.08 -3.01 10.19
N LEU A 31 5.03 -3.00 9.36
CA LEU A 31 3.72 -2.47 9.75
C LEU A 31 3.14 -3.26 10.93
N LYS A 32 3.22 -4.58 10.88
CA LYS A 32 2.74 -5.44 11.97
C LYS A 32 3.46 -5.18 13.28
N SER A 33 4.73 -4.76 13.22
CA SER A 33 5.52 -4.47 14.43
C SER A 33 4.97 -3.30 15.24
N TYR A 34 4.15 -2.45 14.65
CA TYR A 34 3.50 -1.34 15.37
C TYR A 34 2.34 -1.79 16.24
N ASN A 35 1.86 -3.03 16.08
CA ASN A 35 0.78 -3.61 16.90
C ASN A 35 -0.52 -2.79 16.89
N LEU A 36 -0.86 -2.22 15.73
CA LEU A 36 -2.11 -1.49 15.58
C LEU A 36 -3.30 -2.45 15.60
N PRO A 37 -4.42 -2.09 16.25
CA PRO A 37 -5.59 -2.96 16.32
C PRO A 37 -6.19 -3.21 14.93
N TYR A 38 -6.49 -4.46 14.62
CA TYR A 38 -7.14 -4.83 13.37
C TYR A 38 -8.49 -4.12 13.25
N GLY A 39 -8.78 -3.59 12.07
CA GLY A 39 -10.01 -2.84 11.82
C GLY A 39 -9.89 -1.34 12.12
N GLU A 40 -8.78 -0.90 12.72
CA GLU A 40 -8.57 0.51 13.04
C GLU A 40 -7.62 1.20 12.08
N TYR A 41 -7.02 0.47 11.14
CA TYR A 41 -6.09 1.00 10.16
C TYR A 41 -6.19 0.24 8.84
N ALA A 42 -5.73 0.87 7.77
CA ALA A 42 -5.63 0.23 6.45
C ALA A 42 -4.51 0.87 5.64
N VAL A 43 -3.97 0.12 4.69
CA VAL A 43 -2.95 0.62 3.77
C VAL A 43 -3.63 1.27 2.57
N PHE A 44 -3.29 2.51 2.30
CA PHE A 44 -3.72 3.29 1.15
C PHE A 44 -2.56 3.39 0.14
N GLY A 45 -2.65 4.28 -0.84
CA GLY A 45 -1.55 4.54 -1.77
C GLY A 45 -1.33 3.44 -2.81
N SER A 46 -0.06 3.16 -3.15
CA SER A 46 0.26 2.25 -4.25
C SER A 46 0.17 0.77 -3.89
N ALA A 47 0.27 0.40 -2.62
CA ALA A 47 0.25 -1.01 -2.22
C ALA A 47 -1.01 -1.77 -2.66
N PRO A 48 -2.24 -1.23 -2.48
CA PRO A 48 -3.44 -1.90 -2.99
C PRO A 48 -3.41 -2.15 -4.50
N LEU A 49 -2.84 -1.22 -5.26
CA LEU A 49 -2.72 -1.35 -6.72
C LEU A 49 -1.76 -2.48 -7.08
N ALA A 50 -0.66 -2.61 -6.33
CA ALA A 50 0.31 -3.68 -6.57
C ALA A 50 -0.27 -5.06 -6.28
N ILE A 51 -1.06 -5.21 -5.21
CA ILE A 51 -1.71 -6.48 -4.87
C ILE A 51 -2.64 -6.92 -6.00
N LYS A 52 -3.35 -5.97 -6.63
CA LYS A 52 -4.26 -6.26 -7.73
C LYS A 52 -3.56 -6.34 -9.09
N GLY A 53 -2.23 -6.28 -9.12
CA GLY A 53 -1.46 -6.40 -10.35
C GLY A 53 -1.49 -5.19 -11.26
N MET A 54 -1.93 -4.04 -10.77
CA MET A 54 -2.05 -2.82 -11.56
C MET A 54 -0.75 -2.04 -11.69
N ILE A 55 0.16 -2.24 -10.74
CA ILE A 55 1.52 -1.69 -10.76
C ILE A 55 2.50 -2.75 -10.30
N ASN A 56 3.79 -2.53 -10.56
CA ASN A 56 4.82 -3.53 -10.27
C ASN A 56 5.59 -3.31 -8.97
N ASP A 57 5.67 -2.06 -8.49
CA ASP A 57 6.55 -1.71 -7.37
C ASP A 57 5.82 -1.02 -6.24
N VAL A 58 6.19 -1.40 -5.01
CA VAL A 58 5.80 -0.68 -3.80
C VAL A 58 7.07 -0.45 -3.00
N ASN A 59 7.43 0.82 -2.80
CA ASN A 59 8.64 1.19 -2.06
C ASN A 59 8.36 1.53 -0.61
N ASP A 60 7.15 2.01 -0.33
CA ASP A 60 6.72 2.41 1.01
C ASP A 60 5.21 2.16 1.15
N PHE A 61 4.73 2.24 2.38
CA PHE A 61 3.31 2.16 2.68
C PHE A 61 2.80 3.50 3.18
N ASP A 62 1.59 3.89 2.70
CA ASP A 62 0.80 4.96 3.27
C ASP A 62 -0.32 4.30 4.08
N VAL A 63 -0.34 4.54 5.38
CA VAL A 63 -1.29 3.90 6.30
C VAL A 63 -2.22 4.94 6.88
N ILE A 64 -3.52 4.71 6.73
CA ILE A 64 -4.54 5.52 7.37
C ILE A 64 -5.00 4.86 8.65
N ILE A 65 -5.19 5.65 9.70
CA ILE A 65 -5.60 5.18 11.03
C ILE A 65 -6.82 5.98 11.45
N LYS A 66 -7.83 5.29 12.00
CA LYS A 66 -8.99 5.97 12.57
C LYS A 66 -8.52 6.93 13.66
N PRO A 67 -9.00 8.20 13.67
CA PRO A 67 -8.53 9.19 14.64
C PRO A 67 -8.58 8.70 16.10
N ARG A 68 -9.58 7.91 16.45
CA ARG A 68 -9.72 7.39 17.83
C ARG A 68 -8.58 6.44 18.23
N SER A 69 -7.87 5.88 17.26
CA SER A 69 -6.77 4.94 17.50
C SER A 69 -5.40 5.56 17.22
N TRP A 70 -5.34 6.84 16.92
CA TRP A 70 -4.09 7.56 16.71
C TRP A 70 -3.32 7.66 18.01
N ASN A 71 -2.11 7.12 18.03
CA ASN A 71 -1.27 7.06 19.21
C ASN A 71 0.17 7.46 18.93
N PHE A 72 0.37 8.40 18.02
CA PHE A 72 1.68 8.95 17.73
C PHE A 72 1.84 10.33 18.38
N GLU A 73 3.10 10.74 18.62
CA GLU A 73 3.38 12.01 19.27
C GLU A 73 3.00 13.22 18.42
N SER A 74 3.15 13.11 17.09
CA SER A 74 2.75 14.19 16.18
C SER A 74 1.26 14.08 15.83
N ASP A 75 0.63 15.22 15.58
CA ASP A 75 -0.77 15.28 15.17
C ASP A 75 -0.89 15.05 13.67
N ASN A 76 -1.93 14.31 13.26
CA ASN A 76 -2.36 14.11 11.88
C ASN A 76 -1.44 13.26 11.01
N GLU A 77 -0.14 13.27 11.19
CA GLU A 77 0.78 12.44 10.43
C GLU A 77 2.00 12.04 11.25
N TYR A 78 2.53 10.86 10.95
CA TYR A 78 3.77 10.37 11.51
C TYR A 78 4.52 9.65 10.39
N ARG A 79 5.71 10.14 10.05
CA ARG A 79 6.48 9.64 8.92
C ARG A 79 7.73 8.93 9.37
N THR A 80 7.94 7.73 8.84
CA THR A 80 9.22 7.02 8.93
C THR A 80 9.79 6.90 7.52
N LYS A 81 10.96 6.28 7.40
CA LYS A 81 11.59 6.07 6.09
C LYS A 81 10.73 5.22 5.15
N ASP A 82 10.04 4.22 5.69
CA ASP A 82 9.36 3.19 4.90
C ASP A 82 7.84 3.22 5.02
N ILE A 83 7.31 3.82 6.09
CA ILE A 83 5.87 3.88 6.33
C ILE A 83 5.49 5.29 6.78
N GLU A 84 4.43 5.82 6.18
CA GLU A 84 3.83 7.08 6.58
C GLU A 84 2.44 6.79 7.12
N PHE A 85 2.10 7.39 8.27
CA PHE A 85 0.81 7.20 8.94
C PHE A 85 0.03 8.49 8.94
N PHE A 86 -1.28 8.39 8.72
CA PHE A 86 -2.19 9.56 8.65
C PHE A 86 -3.50 9.24 9.36
N ASP A 87 -4.04 10.20 10.11
CA ASP A 87 -5.38 10.08 10.69
C ASP A 87 -6.45 10.79 9.87
N ASN A 88 -6.08 11.35 8.73
CA ASN A 88 -6.99 11.95 7.77
C ASN A 88 -6.46 11.74 6.35
N TRP A 89 -7.36 11.84 5.38
CA TRP A 89 -6.98 11.73 3.97
C TRP A 89 -7.87 12.66 3.16
N PRO A 90 -7.30 13.57 2.34
CA PRO A 90 -8.08 14.59 1.63
C PRO A 90 -9.20 13.99 0.78
N GLY A 91 -10.42 14.47 0.99
CA GLY A 91 -11.57 14.06 0.21
C GLY A 91 -12.25 12.78 0.68
N PHE A 92 -11.80 12.18 1.78
CA PHE A 92 -12.35 10.92 2.28
C PHE A 92 -12.55 10.96 3.80
N ASP A 93 -13.53 10.20 4.25
CA ASP A 93 -13.71 9.87 5.66
C ASP A 93 -12.89 8.60 5.95
N VAL A 94 -11.89 8.70 6.80
CA VAL A 94 -10.99 7.58 7.11
C VAL A 94 -11.75 6.41 7.73
N ASP A 95 -12.69 6.68 8.65
CA ASP A 95 -13.48 5.63 9.28
C ASP A 95 -14.28 4.86 8.22
N ASP A 96 -14.91 5.56 7.30
CA ASP A 96 -15.69 4.94 6.23
C ASP A 96 -14.80 4.13 5.28
N LEU A 97 -13.64 4.66 4.91
CA LEU A 97 -12.69 3.93 4.07
C LEU A 97 -12.30 2.59 4.71
N ILE A 98 -11.95 2.62 5.98
CA ILE A 98 -11.47 1.43 6.69
C ILE A 98 -12.60 0.43 6.89
N ASP A 99 -13.78 0.90 7.28
CA ASP A 99 -14.92 0.01 7.59
C ASP A 99 -15.58 -0.59 6.36
N ASN A 100 -15.65 0.15 5.26
CA ASN A 100 -16.51 -0.21 4.14
C ASN A 100 -15.79 -0.37 2.80
N HIS A 101 -14.53 0.00 2.67
CA HIS A 101 -13.83 0.05 1.40
C HIS A 101 -12.46 -0.60 1.43
N THR A 102 -12.35 -1.74 2.13
CA THR A 102 -11.10 -2.47 2.28
C THR A 102 -11.26 -3.96 1.93
N PHE A 103 -10.13 -4.58 1.64
CA PHE A 103 -10.01 -6.03 1.53
C PHE A 103 -8.81 -6.48 2.36
N GLU A 104 -8.80 -7.74 2.77
CA GLU A 104 -7.71 -8.29 3.57
C GLU A 104 -6.68 -8.98 2.69
N PHE A 105 -5.41 -8.76 2.99
CA PHE A 105 -4.29 -9.48 2.39
C PHE A 105 -3.23 -9.69 3.47
N SER A 106 -2.83 -10.94 3.69
CA SER A 106 -1.82 -11.32 4.71
C SER A 106 -2.09 -10.75 6.10
N GLY A 107 -3.36 -10.71 6.50
CA GLY A 107 -3.76 -10.23 7.82
C GLY A 107 -3.84 -8.72 7.96
N VAL A 108 -3.71 -7.98 6.88
CA VAL A 108 -3.73 -6.51 6.87
C VAL A 108 -4.84 -6.04 5.93
N LEU A 109 -5.56 -4.99 6.33
CA LEU A 109 -6.56 -4.36 5.48
C LEU A 109 -5.91 -3.38 4.50
N PHE A 110 -6.32 -3.45 3.24
CA PHE A 110 -5.90 -2.54 2.17
C PHE A 110 -7.12 -1.89 1.58
N VAL A 111 -7.03 -0.60 1.29
CA VAL A 111 -8.14 0.14 0.66
C VAL A 111 -8.35 -0.37 -0.77
N TYR A 112 -9.60 -0.49 -1.21
CA TYR A 112 -9.90 -0.93 -2.57
C TYR A 112 -9.20 -0.04 -3.60
N PRO A 113 -8.62 -0.61 -4.68
CA PRO A 113 -7.93 0.15 -5.72
C PRO A 113 -8.77 1.27 -6.31
N GLU A 114 -10.08 1.08 -6.43
CA GLU A 114 -11.00 2.09 -6.96
C GLU A 114 -10.94 3.40 -6.17
N LYS A 115 -10.81 3.30 -4.85
CA LYS A 115 -10.69 4.48 -3.99
C LYS A 115 -9.34 5.17 -4.14
N VAL A 116 -8.28 4.39 -4.34
CA VAL A 116 -6.93 4.92 -4.58
C VAL A 116 -6.92 5.69 -5.92
N ILE A 117 -7.50 5.10 -6.95
CA ILE A 117 -7.60 5.73 -8.28
C ILE A 117 -8.43 7.00 -8.21
N GLU A 118 -9.55 6.97 -7.48
CA GLU A 118 -10.39 8.15 -7.26
C GLU A 118 -9.59 9.30 -6.65
N TYR A 119 -8.78 9.01 -5.64
CA TYR A 119 -7.91 10.01 -5.01
C TYR A 119 -6.89 10.57 -6.00
N LYS A 120 -6.22 9.69 -6.77
CA LYS A 120 -5.22 10.11 -7.76
C LYS A 120 -5.84 11.02 -8.83
N ARG A 121 -7.05 10.71 -9.27
CA ARG A 121 -7.78 11.56 -10.23
C ARG A 121 -8.09 12.93 -9.66
N LYS A 122 -8.53 12.98 -8.40
CA LYS A 122 -8.83 14.25 -7.71
C LYS A 122 -7.57 15.12 -7.58
N MET A 123 -6.45 14.50 -7.24
CA MET A 123 -5.19 15.23 -7.09
C MET A 123 -4.61 15.68 -8.43
N ASN A 124 -4.80 14.87 -9.48
CA ASN A 124 -4.34 15.17 -10.84
C ASN A 124 -2.88 15.65 -10.90
N ARG A 125 -2.00 15.04 -10.10
CA ARG A 125 -0.58 15.35 -10.10
C ARG A 125 0.10 14.73 -11.32
N PRO A 126 1.26 15.25 -11.80
CA PRO A 126 1.96 14.63 -12.92
C PRO A 126 2.23 13.13 -12.72
N LYS A 127 2.59 12.72 -11.51
CA LYS A 127 2.83 11.30 -11.20
C LYS A 127 1.56 10.45 -11.21
N ASP A 128 0.38 11.06 -11.20
CA ASP A 128 -0.91 10.37 -11.20
C ASP A 128 -1.50 10.21 -12.61
N GLN A 129 -0.89 10.81 -13.63
CA GLN A 129 -1.43 10.80 -15.01
C GLN A 129 -1.59 9.39 -15.57
N ASP A 130 -0.76 8.45 -15.19
CA ASP A 130 -0.82 7.07 -15.67
C ASP A 130 -2.08 6.33 -15.19
N PHE A 131 -2.82 6.89 -14.23
CA PHE A 131 -4.01 6.29 -13.65
C PHE A 131 -5.31 7.01 -14.04
N ILE A 132 -5.21 8.01 -14.85
CA ILE A 132 -6.34 8.78 -15.37
C ILE A 132 -6.70 8.30 -16.78
#